data_92dd3e5bb5d527d9526cdee54260ddab
#
_entry.id   92dd3e5bb5d527d9526cdee54260ddab
#
_cell.length_a   1.000
_cell.length_b   1.000
_cell.length_c   1.000
_cell.angle_alpha   90.00
_cell.angle_beta   90.00
_cell.angle_gamma   90.00
#
_symmetry.space_group_name_H-M   'P 1'
#
loop_
_entity.id
_entity.type
_entity.pdbx_description
1 polymer ?
#
loop_
_entity_poly.entity_id
_entity_poly.type
_entity_poly.pdbx_seq_one_letter_code
_entity_poly.pdbx_strand_id
1 'polypeptide(L)'
;MLFRSASFGSWFVFFIMIEKMGEMAIGISSLVRSVYMVLIIPSIAFASTANTLTSRLIGEGRSEEVFPTLWKIIKNSVLCALPLALIVCIIPLQIIQIYTDDITLATLAQPTIYIIAVATLILSGSTIFFESVSGTGNTHAAFVIECSIIGTYLIYIYFMSILVPIHFVWTAEWLYNFFIGLFSFIYLKKAPWQKKKL
;
A
#
# COMPACT_ATOMS: atom_id res chain seq x y z
N MET A 1 15.75 1.06 7.33
CA MET A 1 15.20 2.37 7.70
C MET A 1 15.07 3.32 6.49
N LEU A 2 16.06 3.40 5.58
CA LEU A 2 16.06 4.34 4.43
C LEU A 2 14.84 4.22 3.49
N PHE A 3 14.35 3.01 3.18
CA PHE A 3 13.20 2.84 2.29
C PHE A 3 11.89 3.40 2.88
N ARG A 4 11.65 3.23 4.21
CA ARG A 4 10.47 3.82 4.85
C ARG A 4 10.49 5.36 4.78
N SER A 5 11.66 5.97 4.87
CA SER A 5 11.77 7.42 4.70
C SER A 5 11.43 7.87 3.28
N ALA A 6 11.77 7.09 2.25
CA ALA A 6 11.42 7.39 0.86
C ALA A 6 9.89 7.33 0.63
N SER A 7 9.21 6.32 1.19
CA SER A 7 7.74 6.20 1.12
C SER A 7 7.04 7.36 1.81
N PHE A 8 7.50 7.78 3.00
CA PHE A 8 6.96 8.97 3.67
C PHE A 8 7.20 10.24 2.86
N GLY A 9 8.36 10.37 2.23
CA GLY A 9 8.66 11.47 1.32
C GLY A 9 7.73 11.55 0.12
N SER A 10 7.40 10.41 -0.49
CA SER A 10 6.47 10.37 -1.63
C SER A 10 5.05 10.78 -1.24
N TRP A 11 4.58 10.40 -0.04
CA TRP A 11 3.31 10.85 0.49
C TRP A 11 3.28 12.36 0.73
N PHE A 12 4.37 12.93 1.20
CA PHE A 12 4.47 14.37 1.37
C PHE A 12 4.36 15.11 0.04
N VAL A 13 5.08 14.62 -1.00
CA VAL A 13 4.98 15.19 -2.35
C VAL A 13 3.56 15.03 -2.92
N PHE A 14 2.91 13.89 -2.67
CA PHE A 14 1.50 13.67 -3.05
C PHE A 14 0.59 14.79 -2.51
N PHE A 15 0.69 15.11 -1.21
CA PHE A 15 -0.13 16.15 -0.61
C PHE A 15 0.21 17.55 -1.13
N ILE A 16 1.48 17.86 -1.43
CA ILE A 16 1.87 19.13 -2.08
C ILE A 16 1.20 19.26 -3.47
N MET A 17 1.11 18.18 -4.22
CA MET A 17 0.46 18.21 -5.54
C MET A 17 -1.04 18.38 -5.42
N ILE A 18 -1.68 17.75 -4.44
CA ILE A 18 -3.13 17.91 -4.19
C ILE A 18 -3.46 19.32 -3.70
N GLU A 19 -2.59 19.94 -2.89
CA GLU A 19 -2.77 21.33 -2.44
C GLU A 19 -2.93 22.29 -3.61
N LYS A 20 -2.21 22.05 -4.72
CA LYS A 20 -2.34 22.85 -5.95
C LYS A 20 -3.68 22.66 -6.67
N MET A 21 -4.43 21.60 -6.36
CA MET A 21 -5.78 21.38 -6.89
C MET A 21 -6.87 22.17 -6.14
N GLY A 22 -6.50 22.82 -5.02
CA GLY A 22 -7.38 23.68 -4.23
C GLY A 22 -7.82 23.08 -2.88
N GLU A 23 -8.42 23.94 -2.05
CA GLU A 23 -8.80 23.61 -0.66
C GLU A 23 -9.75 22.40 -0.56
N MET A 24 -10.69 22.28 -1.48
CA MET A 24 -11.62 21.16 -1.50
C MET A 24 -10.90 19.83 -1.73
N ALA A 25 -9.93 19.78 -2.63
CA ALA A 25 -9.17 18.58 -2.94
C ALA A 25 -8.31 18.12 -1.75
N ILE A 26 -7.70 19.06 -1.04
CA ILE A 26 -6.90 18.74 0.16
C ILE A 26 -7.80 18.31 1.32
N GLY A 27 -8.97 18.92 1.48
CA GLY A 27 -9.97 18.53 2.46
C GLY A 27 -10.44 17.07 2.26
N ILE A 28 -10.87 16.74 1.03
CA ILE A 28 -11.25 15.38 0.64
C ILE A 28 -10.11 14.40 0.92
N SER A 29 -8.90 14.73 0.49
CA SER A 29 -7.74 13.83 0.65
C SER A 29 -7.34 13.62 2.10
N SER A 30 -7.49 14.61 2.96
CA SER A 30 -7.23 14.49 4.39
C SER A 30 -8.21 13.52 5.07
N LEU A 31 -9.49 13.59 4.73
CA LEU A 31 -10.52 12.67 5.22
C LEU A 31 -10.25 11.24 4.72
N VAL A 32 -10.02 11.09 3.43
CA VAL A 32 -9.74 9.79 2.79
C VAL A 32 -8.49 9.15 3.40
N ARG A 33 -7.43 9.94 3.63
CA ARG A 33 -6.22 9.46 4.30
C ARG A 33 -6.51 8.92 5.69
N SER A 34 -7.34 9.61 6.48
CA SER A 34 -7.68 9.18 7.84
C SER A 34 -8.37 7.82 7.83
N VAL A 35 -9.31 7.60 6.92
CA VAL A 35 -9.96 6.30 6.74
C VAL A 35 -8.96 5.25 6.24
N TYR A 36 -8.13 5.59 5.25
CA TYR A 36 -7.16 4.67 4.65
C TYR A 36 -6.13 4.18 5.67
N MET A 37 -5.67 5.05 6.57
CA MET A 37 -4.74 4.68 7.65
C MET A 37 -5.30 3.58 8.56
N VAL A 38 -6.60 3.57 8.82
CA VAL A 38 -7.24 2.51 9.60
C VAL A 38 -7.32 1.21 8.80
N LEU A 39 -7.67 1.30 7.52
CA LEU A 39 -7.83 0.14 6.65
C LEU A 39 -6.53 -0.65 6.43
N ILE A 40 -5.38 0.03 6.41
CA ILE A 40 -4.08 -0.61 6.13
C ILE A 40 -3.45 -1.30 7.36
N ILE A 41 -3.93 -1.04 8.60
CA ILE A 41 -3.35 -1.58 9.83
C ILE A 41 -3.18 -3.11 9.79
N PRO A 42 -4.22 -3.91 9.46
CA PRO A 42 -4.06 -5.36 9.38
C PRO A 42 -2.99 -5.78 8.38
N SER A 43 -2.99 -5.17 7.21
CA SER A 43 -2.04 -5.50 6.15
C SER A 43 -0.59 -5.26 6.55
N ILE A 44 -0.31 -4.16 7.27
CA ILE A 44 1.03 -3.86 7.80
C ILE A 44 1.46 -4.90 8.84
N ALA A 45 0.55 -5.35 9.70
CA ALA A 45 0.84 -6.38 10.70
C ALA A 45 1.21 -7.72 10.03
N PHE A 46 0.44 -8.16 9.02
CA PHE A 46 0.74 -9.36 8.25
C PHE A 46 2.04 -9.23 7.43
N ALA A 47 2.33 -8.06 6.87
CA ALA A 47 3.56 -7.79 6.15
C ALA A 47 4.79 -7.89 7.06
N SER A 48 4.74 -7.35 8.27
CA SER A 48 5.79 -7.50 9.28
C SER A 48 6.01 -8.97 9.67
N THR A 49 4.92 -9.73 9.80
CA THR A 49 4.97 -11.18 10.05
C THR A 49 5.66 -11.91 8.89
N ALA A 50 5.36 -11.54 7.65
CA ALA A 50 5.98 -12.13 6.46
C ALA A 50 7.49 -11.89 6.42
N ASN A 51 7.95 -10.69 6.75
CA ASN A 51 9.37 -10.36 6.87
C ASN A 51 10.06 -11.31 7.87
N THR A 52 9.53 -11.39 9.09
CA THR A 52 10.09 -12.22 10.16
C THR A 52 10.13 -13.71 9.81
N LEU A 53 9.01 -14.24 9.27
CA LEU A 53 8.95 -15.67 8.90
C LEU A 53 9.84 -15.98 7.70
N THR A 54 9.99 -15.09 6.74
CA THR A 54 10.90 -15.26 5.62
C THR A 54 12.34 -15.35 6.11
N SER A 55 12.79 -14.41 6.97
CA SER A 55 14.13 -14.42 7.55
C SER A 55 14.39 -15.70 8.35
N ARG A 56 13.42 -16.10 9.15
CA ARG A 56 13.53 -17.33 9.97
C ARG A 56 13.66 -18.59 9.12
N LEU A 57 12.79 -18.78 8.13
CA LEU A 57 12.80 -19.95 7.24
C LEU A 57 14.11 -20.06 6.47
N ILE A 58 14.67 -18.94 6.02
CA ILE A 58 15.98 -18.92 5.36
C ILE A 58 17.09 -19.30 6.34
N GLY A 59 17.07 -18.76 7.56
CA GLY A 59 18.04 -19.08 8.61
C GLY A 59 18.01 -20.56 9.03
N GLU A 60 16.83 -21.19 9.01
CA GLU A 60 16.63 -22.63 9.27
C GLU A 60 16.97 -23.51 8.05
N GLY A 61 17.35 -22.96 6.90
CA GLY A 61 17.62 -23.70 5.67
C GLY A 61 16.37 -24.23 4.94
N ARG A 62 15.19 -23.75 5.30
CA ARG A 62 13.86 -24.14 4.77
C ARG A 62 13.33 -23.15 3.75
N SER A 63 14.19 -22.68 2.85
CA SER A 63 13.86 -21.65 1.85
C SER A 63 12.71 -22.03 0.92
N GLU A 64 12.48 -23.31 0.67
CA GLU A 64 11.38 -23.85 -0.13
C GLU A 64 10.00 -23.61 0.49
N GLU A 65 9.93 -23.46 1.80
CA GLU A 65 8.69 -23.22 2.52
C GLU A 65 8.26 -21.72 2.53
N VAL A 66 9.12 -20.83 2.04
CA VAL A 66 8.82 -19.40 2.03
C VAL A 66 7.56 -19.11 1.22
N PHE A 67 7.48 -19.52 -0.06
CA PHE A 67 6.31 -19.27 -0.89
C PHE A 67 5.00 -19.85 -0.33
N PRO A 68 4.94 -21.13 0.09
CA PRO A 68 3.74 -21.67 0.74
C PRO A 68 3.31 -20.87 1.97
N THR A 69 4.28 -20.39 2.76
CA THR A 69 4.01 -19.57 3.95
C THR A 69 3.46 -18.19 3.55
N LEU A 70 4.04 -17.53 2.55
CA LEU A 70 3.56 -16.24 2.07
C LEU A 70 2.12 -16.30 1.57
N TRP A 71 1.74 -17.35 0.82
CA TRP A 71 0.35 -17.51 0.37
C TRP A 71 -0.64 -17.68 1.52
N LYS A 72 -0.26 -18.36 2.60
CA LYS A 72 -1.09 -18.45 3.82
C LYS A 72 -1.26 -17.08 4.48
N ILE A 73 -0.16 -16.31 4.57
CA ILE A 73 -0.20 -14.96 5.15
C ILE A 73 -1.06 -14.02 4.30
N ILE A 74 -0.92 -14.05 2.97
CA ILE A 74 -1.73 -13.25 2.04
C ILE A 74 -3.22 -13.58 2.21
N LYS A 75 -3.58 -14.88 2.24
CA LYS A 75 -4.96 -15.30 2.43
C LYS A 75 -5.54 -14.73 3.73
N ASN A 76 -4.82 -14.81 4.83
CA ASN A 76 -5.26 -14.29 6.12
C ASN A 76 -5.33 -12.75 6.12
N SER A 77 -4.36 -12.07 5.49
CA SER A 77 -4.37 -10.61 5.36
C SER A 77 -5.58 -10.13 4.58
N VAL A 78 -5.86 -10.74 3.42
CA VAL A 78 -7.04 -10.42 2.62
C VAL A 78 -8.33 -10.73 3.38
N LEU A 79 -8.39 -11.85 4.11
CA LEU A 79 -9.56 -12.21 4.91
C LEU A 79 -9.85 -11.20 6.03
N CYS A 80 -8.82 -10.58 6.60
CA CYS A 80 -8.97 -9.51 7.59
C CYS A 80 -9.27 -8.14 6.94
N ALA A 81 -8.69 -7.84 5.79
CA ALA A 81 -8.88 -6.57 5.09
C ALA A 81 -10.25 -6.47 4.40
N LEU A 82 -10.75 -7.60 3.87
CA LEU A 82 -12.01 -7.65 3.12
C LEU A 82 -13.23 -7.16 3.90
N PRO A 83 -13.50 -7.61 5.15
CA PRO A 83 -14.64 -7.11 5.93
C PRO A 83 -14.55 -5.60 6.17
N LEU A 84 -13.35 -5.07 6.47
CA LEU A 84 -13.14 -3.64 6.69
C LEU A 84 -13.42 -2.85 5.40
N ALA A 85 -12.91 -3.31 4.26
CA ALA A 85 -13.17 -2.70 2.97
C ALA A 85 -14.66 -2.74 2.60
N LEU A 86 -15.36 -3.85 2.89
CA LEU A 86 -16.79 -3.97 2.66
C LEU A 86 -17.60 -3.01 3.55
N ILE A 87 -17.29 -2.91 4.84
CA ILE A 87 -17.96 -1.97 5.76
C ILE A 87 -17.85 -0.54 5.23
N VAL A 88 -16.64 -0.13 4.84
CA VAL A 88 -16.39 1.21 4.32
C VAL A 88 -17.11 1.45 2.99
N CYS A 89 -17.32 0.43 2.16
CA CYS A 89 -18.11 0.53 0.94
C CYS A 89 -19.63 0.57 1.17
N ILE A 90 -20.14 -0.10 2.22
CA ILE A 90 -21.58 -0.16 2.51
C ILE A 90 -22.06 1.13 3.18
N ILE A 91 -21.27 1.69 4.08
CA ILE A 91 -21.62 2.88 4.87
C ILE A 91 -20.58 4.00 4.76
N PRO A 92 -20.18 4.42 3.53
CA PRO A 92 -19.07 5.35 3.35
C PRO A 92 -19.31 6.72 4.01
N LEU A 93 -20.53 7.24 3.88
CA LEU A 93 -20.89 8.55 4.43
C LEU A 93 -20.76 8.57 5.95
N GLN A 94 -21.30 7.56 6.63
CA GLN A 94 -21.25 7.44 8.09
C GLN A 94 -19.80 7.34 8.60
N ILE A 95 -18.95 6.60 7.88
CA ILE A 95 -17.53 6.48 8.22
C ILE A 95 -16.81 7.82 8.06
N ILE A 96 -17.09 8.56 6.97
CA ILE A 96 -16.47 9.87 6.74
C ILE A 96 -16.94 10.88 7.79
N GLN A 97 -18.22 10.84 8.17
CA GLN A 97 -18.81 11.74 9.18
C GLN A 97 -18.25 11.55 10.58
N ILE A 98 -17.50 10.47 10.86
CA ILE A 98 -16.70 10.35 12.09
C ILE A 98 -15.59 11.41 12.14
N TYR A 99 -15.14 11.90 10.97
CA TYR A 99 -14.00 12.81 10.84
C TYR A 99 -14.40 14.24 10.48
N THR A 100 -15.65 14.49 10.04
CA THR A 100 -16.13 15.83 9.66
C THR A 100 -17.64 15.96 9.81
N ASP A 101 -18.08 17.13 10.23
CA ASP A 101 -19.50 17.52 10.26
C ASP A 101 -19.96 18.13 8.93
N ASP A 102 -19.05 18.44 8.00
CA ASP A 102 -19.39 19.00 6.69
C ASP A 102 -19.90 17.89 5.77
N ILE A 103 -21.23 17.86 5.61
CA ILE A 103 -21.94 16.90 4.76
C ILE A 103 -21.53 17.04 3.28
N THR A 104 -21.26 18.26 2.82
CA THR A 104 -20.86 18.52 1.43
C THR A 104 -19.50 17.87 1.15
N LEU A 105 -18.53 18.14 2.02
CA LEU A 105 -17.18 17.56 1.93
C LEU A 105 -17.23 16.03 2.04
N ALA A 106 -18.05 15.50 2.97
CA ALA A 106 -18.21 14.07 3.16
C ALA A 106 -18.79 13.38 1.90
N THR A 107 -19.79 14.00 1.27
CA THR A 107 -20.41 13.46 0.05
C THR A 107 -19.43 13.46 -1.13
N LEU A 108 -18.64 14.51 -1.28
CA LEU A 108 -17.62 14.60 -2.33
C LEU A 108 -16.44 13.64 -2.13
N ALA A 109 -16.19 13.20 -0.89
CA ALA A 109 -15.15 12.24 -0.58
C ALA A 109 -15.56 10.77 -0.89
N GLN A 110 -16.85 10.45 -0.96
CA GLN A 110 -17.36 9.08 -1.16
C GLN A 110 -16.74 8.33 -2.35
N PRO A 111 -16.63 8.90 -3.57
CA PRO A 111 -16.03 8.17 -4.69
C PRO A 111 -14.60 7.73 -4.42
N THR A 112 -13.85 8.55 -3.68
CA THR A 112 -12.46 8.25 -3.32
C THR A 112 -12.37 7.12 -2.30
N ILE A 113 -13.36 6.98 -1.42
CA ILE A 113 -13.44 5.87 -0.46
C ILE A 113 -13.51 4.51 -1.16
N TYR A 114 -14.29 4.39 -2.24
CA TYR A 114 -14.34 3.15 -3.01
C TYR A 114 -12.99 2.81 -3.63
N ILE A 115 -12.26 3.82 -4.09
CA ILE A 115 -10.92 3.65 -4.66
C ILE A 115 -9.93 3.13 -3.61
N ILE A 116 -9.91 3.70 -2.40
CA ILE A 116 -9.00 3.23 -1.35
C ILE A 116 -9.41 1.88 -0.77
N ALA A 117 -10.70 1.51 -0.79
CA ALA A 117 -11.14 0.18 -0.40
C ALA A 117 -10.52 -0.89 -1.32
N VAL A 118 -10.54 -0.67 -2.63
CA VAL A 118 -9.85 -1.54 -3.61
C VAL A 118 -8.34 -1.50 -3.41
N ALA A 119 -7.74 -0.31 -3.21
CA ALA A 119 -6.31 -0.17 -2.93
C ALA A 119 -5.88 -1.00 -1.71
N THR A 120 -6.69 -1.02 -0.64
CA THR A 120 -6.43 -1.82 0.57
C THR A 120 -6.35 -3.31 0.27
N LEU A 121 -7.23 -3.84 -0.59
CA LEU A 121 -7.20 -5.25 -0.98
C LEU A 121 -5.95 -5.59 -1.82
N ILE A 122 -5.54 -4.72 -2.73
CA ILE A 122 -4.30 -4.88 -3.49
C ILE A 122 -3.10 -4.83 -2.53
N LEU A 123 -3.07 -3.84 -1.64
CA LEU A 123 -2.03 -3.63 -0.63
C LEU A 123 -1.87 -4.85 0.28
N SER A 124 -2.98 -5.49 0.67
CA SER A 124 -2.96 -6.65 1.59
C SER A 124 -2.18 -7.86 1.06
N GLY A 125 -1.99 -7.95 -0.25
CA GLY A 125 -1.14 -8.97 -0.88
C GLY A 125 0.26 -8.45 -1.23
N SER A 126 0.34 -7.25 -1.79
CA SER A 126 1.58 -6.68 -2.34
C SER A 126 2.62 -6.37 -1.27
N THR A 127 2.22 -5.82 -0.12
CA THR A 127 3.12 -5.50 0.98
C THR A 127 3.76 -6.75 1.60
N ILE A 128 3.08 -7.89 1.57
CA ILE A 128 3.60 -9.16 2.06
C ILE A 128 4.78 -9.63 1.20
N PHE A 129 4.65 -9.56 -0.14
CA PHE A 129 5.78 -9.85 -1.02
C PHE A 129 6.93 -8.86 -0.82
N PHE A 130 6.63 -7.57 -0.71
CA PHE A 130 7.65 -6.54 -0.53
C PHE A 130 8.44 -6.69 0.78
N GLU A 131 7.76 -6.88 1.89
CA GLU A 131 8.42 -7.08 3.18
C GLU A 131 9.19 -8.42 3.21
N SER A 132 8.76 -9.42 2.45
CA SER A 132 9.51 -10.66 2.29
C SER A 132 10.81 -10.47 1.52
N VAL A 133 10.88 -9.55 0.55
CA VAL A 133 12.16 -9.19 -0.10
C VAL A 133 13.15 -8.67 0.95
N SER A 134 12.70 -7.79 1.85
CA SER A 134 13.53 -7.34 2.98
C SER A 134 13.94 -8.50 3.90
N GLY A 135 13.02 -9.44 4.15
CA GLY A 135 13.22 -10.65 4.93
C GLY A 135 14.27 -11.61 4.35
N THR A 136 14.58 -11.53 3.04
CA THR A 136 15.72 -12.29 2.45
C THR A 136 17.10 -11.75 2.83
N GLY A 137 17.17 -10.69 3.63
CA GLY A 137 18.43 -9.98 3.97
C GLY A 137 18.95 -9.08 2.87
N ASN A 138 18.23 -8.95 1.72
CA ASN A 138 18.63 -8.06 0.63
C ASN A 138 17.84 -6.74 0.67
N THR A 139 18.15 -5.93 1.66
CA THR A 139 17.53 -4.60 1.84
C THR A 139 17.84 -3.64 0.68
N HIS A 140 18.97 -3.86 -0.02
CA HIS A 140 19.29 -3.08 -1.21
C HIS A 140 18.30 -3.34 -2.35
N ALA A 141 17.93 -4.62 -2.57
CA ALA A 141 16.94 -4.94 -3.59
C ALA A 141 15.56 -4.32 -3.26
N ALA A 142 15.13 -4.40 -1.99
CA ALA A 142 13.90 -3.74 -1.55
C ALA A 142 13.96 -2.22 -1.80
N PHE A 143 15.09 -1.58 -1.49
CA PHE A 143 15.29 -0.15 -1.72
C PHE A 143 15.22 0.22 -3.21
N VAL A 144 15.85 -0.55 -4.09
CA VAL A 144 15.82 -0.31 -5.55
C VAL A 144 14.41 -0.47 -6.10
N ILE A 145 13.68 -1.53 -5.68
CA ILE A 145 12.28 -1.74 -6.08
C ILE A 145 11.44 -0.52 -5.65
N GLU A 146 11.53 -0.13 -4.39
CA GLU A 146 10.79 1.01 -3.83
C GLU A 146 11.05 2.31 -4.58
N CYS A 147 12.33 2.69 -4.75
CA CYS A 147 12.69 3.94 -5.43
C CYS A 147 12.23 3.97 -6.88
N SER A 148 12.30 2.85 -7.59
CA SER A 148 11.84 2.75 -8.98
C SER A 148 10.34 3.00 -9.10
N ILE A 149 9.57 2.48 -8.14
CA ILE A 149 8.11 2.61 -8.14
C ILE A 149 7.69 4.01 -7.70
N ILE A 150 8.38 4.60 -6.70
CA ILE A 150 8.15 5.99 -6.27
C ILE A 150 8.33 6.94 -7.45
N GLY A 151 9.36 6.76 -8.27
CA GLY A 151 9.55 7.57 -9.48
C GLY A 151 8.34 7.53 -10.43
N THR A 152 7.84 6.32 -10.72
CA THR A 152 6.66 6.11 -11.56
C THR A 152 5.40 6.71 -10.91
N TYR A 153 5.24 6.51 -9.60
CA TYR A 153 4.13 7.04 -8.81
C TYR A 153 4.07 8.57 -8.86
N LEU A 154 5.20 9.25 -8.67
CA LEU A 154 5.28 10.72 -8.71
C LEU A 154 4.96 11.28 -10.10
N ILE A 155 5.46 10.63 -11.17
CA ILE A 155 5.12 11.00 -12.55
C ILE A 155 3.61 10.85 -12.78
N TYR A 156 3.02 9.72 -12.35
CA TYR A 156 1.60 9.47 -12.49
C TYR A 156 0.76 10.54 -11.77
N ILE A 157 1.06 10.85 -10.51
CA ILE A 157 0.34 11.85 -9.74
C ILE A 157 0.45 13.22 -10.39
N TYR A 158 1.63 13.60 -10.87
CA TYR A 158 1.83 14.88 -11.53
C TYR A 158 0.88 15.05 -12.72
N PHE A 159 0.78 14.07 -13.60
CA PHE A 159 -0.15 14.16 -14.74
C PHE A 159 -1.60 14.08 -14.30
N MET A 160 -1.94 13.20 -13.38
CA MET A 160 -3.32 13.03 -12.93
C MET A 160 -3.83 14.25 -12.16
N SER A 161 -3.00 14.92 -11.38
CA SER A 161 -3.39 16.14 -10.64
C SER A 161 -3.74 17.32 -11.56
N ILE A 162 -3.27 17.31 -12.82
CA ILE A 162 -3.56 18.35 -13.81
C ILE A 162 -4.79 17.98 -14.67
N LEU A 163 -4.97 16.69 -14.95
CA LEU A 163 -5.90 16.22 -15.99
C LEU A 163 -7.26 15.77 -15.46
N VAL A 164 -7.37 15.36 -14.18
CA VAL A 164 -8.56 14.68 -13.68
C VAL A 164 -8.98 15.16 -12.28
N PRO A 165 -10.25 14.94 -11.89
CA PRO A 165 -10.70 15.19 -10.52
C PRO A 165 -9.97 14.37 -9.47
N ILE A 166 -9.97 14.86 -8.21
CA ILE A 166 -9.20 14.32 -7.08
C ILE A 166 -9.39 12.82 -6.83
N HIS A 167 -10.58 12.28 -7.01
CA HIS A 167 -10.84 10.86 -6.81
C HIS A 167 -10.01 9.97 -7.75
N PHE A 168 -9.78 10.38 -9.01
CA PHE A 168 -8.92 9.62 -9.92
C PHE A 168 -7.42 9.73 -9.57
N VAL A 169 -6.99 10.80 -8.92
CA VAL A 169 -5.60 10.92 -8.47
C VAL A 169 -5.27 9.80 -7.45
N TRP A 170 -6.22 9.42 -6.61
CA TRP A 170 -6.07 8.35 -5.63
C TRP A 170 -5.91 6.94 -6.26
N THR A 171 -6.18 6.77 -7.55
CA THR A 171 -5.86 5.51 -8.25
C THR A 171 -4.34 5.28 -8.36
N ALA A 172 -3.52 6.30 -8.06
CA ALA A 172 -2.09 6.13 -7.90
C ALA A 172 -1.71 5.06 -6.85
N GLU A 173 -2.55 4.88 -5.81
CA GLU A 173 -2.37 3.82 -4.82
C GLU A 173 -2.52 2.41 -5.45
N TRP A 174 -3.40 2.24 -6.44
CA TRP A 174 -3.51 0.97 -7.15
C TRP A 174 -2.26 0.65 -7.94
N LEU A 175 -1.77 1.65 -8.69
CA LEU A 175 -0.56 1.53 -9.48
C LEU A 175 0.64 1.21 -8.59
N TYR A 176 0.83 1.98 -7.51
CA TYR A 176 1.92 1.78 -6.56
C TYR A 176 1.89 0.36 -5.97
N ASN A 177 0.75 -0.03 -5.39
CA ASN A 177 0.60 -1.33 -4.74
C ASN A 177 0.71 -2.49 -5.73
N PHE A 178 0.18 -2.36 -6.95
CA PHE A 178 0.31 -3.38 -7.97
C PHE A 178 1.77 -3.60 -8.38
N PHE A 179 2.50 -2.54 -8.69
CA PHE A 179 3.89 -2.68 -9.14
C PHE A 179 4.83 -3.12 -8.02
N ILE A 180 4.65 -2.65 -6.79
CA ILE A 180 5.48 -3.09 -5.67
C ILE A 180 5.29 -4.60 -5.42
N GLY A 181 4.06 -5.10 -5.49
CA GLY A 181 3.76 -6.51 -5.39
C GLY A 181 4.35 -7.31 -6.55
N LEU A 182 4.18 -6.84 -7.78
CA LEU A 182 4.66 -7.51 -9.00
C LEU A 182 6.20 -7.64 -9.00
N PHE A 183 6.92 -6.54 -8.79
CA PHE A 183 8.39 -6.56 -8.81
C PHE A 183 8.96 -7.34 -7.64
N SER A 184 8.35 -7.25 -6.47
CA SER A 184 8.73 -8.07 -5.31
C SER A 184 8.51 -9.57 -5.55
N PHE A 185 7.38 -9.95 -6.14
CA PHE A 185 7.11 -11.33 -6.53
C PHE A 185 8.11 -11.85 -7.56
N ILE A 186 8.43 -11.05 -8.61
CA ILE A 186 9.42 -11.41 -9.62
C ILE A 186 10.80 -11.59 -8.99
N TYR A 187 11.20 -10.70 -8.10
CA TYR A 187 12.45 -10.80 -7.36
C TYR A 187 12.50 -12.11 -6.55
N LEU A 188 11.49 -12.38 -5.72
CA LEU A 188 11.42 -13.58 -4.89
C LEU A 188 11.46 -14.87 -5.74
N LYS A 189 10.91 -14.85 -6.95
CA LYS A 189 10.89 -16.01 -7.83
C LYS A 189 12.22 -16.23 -8.58
N LYS A 190 12.93 -15.15 -8.95
CA LYS A 190 14.10 -15.23 -9.85
C LYS A 190 15.44 -15.05 -9.16
N ALA A 191 15.51 -14.33 -8.04
CA ALA A 191 16.78 -14.04 -7.39
C ALA A 191 17.33 -15.23 -6.58
N PRO A 192 18.65 -15.39 -6.51
CA PRO A 192 19.31 -16.55 -5.86
C PRO A 192 19.40 -16.42 -4.33
N TRP A 193 18.43 -15.75 -3.68
CA TRP A 193 18.40 -15.55 -2.23
C TRP A 193 18.31 -16.87 -1.45
N GLN A 194 17.79 -17.94 -2.06
CA GLN A 194 17.67 -19.28 -1.45
C GLN A 194 19.02 -19.92 -1.11
N LYS A 195 20.10 -19.47 -1.78
CA LYS A 195 21.46 -19.98 -1.56
C LYS A 195 22.26 -19.18 -0.52
N LYS A 196 21.72 -18.06 -0.03
CA LYS A 196 22.34 -17.27 1.03
C LYS A 196 22.13 -17.94 2.38
N LYS A 197 23.25 -18.25 3.08
CA LYS A 197 23.21 -18.45 4.53
C LYS A 197 23.18 -17.05 5.17
N LEU A 198 22.14 -16.72 5.90
CA LEU A 198 22.07 -15.53 6.75
C LEU A 198 22.94 -15.70 7.98
#